data_b5f3fa6bda828b0ee133f60b06cc168e
#
_entry.id   b5f3fa6bda828b0ee133f60b06cc168e
#
_cell.length_a   1.000
_cell.length_b   1.000
_cell.length_c   1.000
_cell.angle_alpha   90.00
_cell.angle_beta   90.00
_cell.angle_gamma   90.00
#
_symmetry.space_group_name_H-M   'P 1'
#
loop_
_entity.id
_entity.type
_entity.pdbx_description
1 polymer ?
#
loop_
_entity_poly.entity_id
_entity_poly.type
_entity_poly.pdbx_seq_one_letter_code
_entity_poly.pdbx_strand_id
1 'polypeptide(L)'
;MFTELTEDTLGELLSSSNKVMVQYGASWCGNCKITKPKFKRMAEENPTIEFYYVDAEKLPNSRQYADVSNLPTFASFEDGKLVKQAQGNKVETIQEVLYAITNN
;
A
#
# COMPACT_ATOMS: atom_id res chain seq x y z
N MET A 1 4.86 7.56 7.69
CA MET A 1 6.19 6.92 7.62
C MET A 1 6.20 5.83 6.56
N PHE A 2 7.27 5.70 5.80
CA PHE A 2 7.39 4.66 4.77
C PHE A 2 8.24 3.51 5.28
N THR A 3 7.76 2.28 5.12
CA THR A 3 8.50 1.07 5.51
C THR A 3 8.34 0.01 4.41
N GLU A 4 9.46 -0.54 3.99
CA GLU A 4 9.44 -1.72 3.11
C GLU A 4 9.46 -2.95 4.01
N LEU A 5 8.39 -3.77 3.95
CA LEU A 5 8.27 -4.92 4.83
C LEU A 5 9.24 -6.03 4.44
N THR A 6 9.87 -6.60 5.44
CA THR A 6 10.76 -7.76 5.27
C THR A 6 10.17 -9.02 5.87
N GLU A 7 9.07 -8.90 6.64
CA GLU A 7 8.38 -10.02 7.26
C GLU A 7 6.90 -10.00 6.87
N ASP A 8 6.28 -11.17 6.85
CA ASP A 8 4.89 -11.34 6.39
C ASP A 8 3.90 -11.02 7.53
N THR A 9 3.95 -9.78 8.03
CA THR A 9 3.24 -9.33 9.22
C THR A 9 2.24 -8.21 8.96
N LEU A 10 1.80 -8.05 7.71
CA LEU A 10 0.90 -6.94 7.37
C LEU A 10 -0.37 -6.93 8.22
N GLY A 11 -0.94 -8.10 8.50
CA GLY A 11 -2.15 -8.19 9.30
C GLY A 11 -2.00 -7.58 10.70
N GLU A 12 -0.86 -7.81 11.34
CA GLU A 12 -0.57 -7.23 12.65
C GLU A 12 -0.46 -5.71 12.58
N LEU A 13 0.19 -5.22 11.52
CA LEU A 13 0.36 -3.78 11.32
C LEU A 13 -0.96 -3.09 11.03
N LEU A 14 -1.84 -3.72 10.26
CA LEU A 14 -3.17 -3.18 9.99
C LEU A 14 -4.00 -3.07 11.27
N SER A 15 -3.82 -4.02 12.20
CA SER A 15 -4.54 -4.02 13.46
C SER A 15 -4.03 -2.95 14.44
N SER A 16 -2.77 -2.54 14.29
CA SER A 16 -2.13 -1.62 15.23
C SER A 16 -2.12 -0.17 14.77
N SER A 17 -2.54 0.12 13.55
CA SER A 17 -2.51 1.46 13.00
C SER A 17 -3.89 1.87 12.50
N ASN A 18 -4.24 3.16 12.71
CA ASN A 18 -5.54 3.68 12.31
C ASN A 18 -5.66 3.80 10.78
N LYS A 19 -4.66 4.40 10.14
CA LYS A 19 -4.69 4.63 8.70
C LYS A 19 -3.42 4.09 8.06
N VAL A 20 -3.60 3.24 7.06
CA VAL A 20 -2.49 2.54 6.39
C VAL A 20 -2.69 2.58 4.88
N MET A 21 -1.62 2.86 4.17
CA MET A 21 -1.57 2.79 2.71
C MET A 21 -0.56 1.73 2.32
N VAL A 22 -0.93 0.84 1.40
CA VAL A 22 -0.06 -0.28 0.98
C VAL A 22 0.15 -0.25 -0.52
N GLN A 23 1.40 -0.42 -0.93
CA GLN A 23 1.72 -0.76 -2.32
C GLN A 23 2.17 -2.22 -2.35
N TYR A 24 1.43 -3.06 -3.08
CA TYR A 24 1.84 -4.43 -3.38
C TYR A 24 2.67 -4.42 -4.66
N GLY A 25 3.82 -5.05 -4.61
CA GLY A 25 4.72 -5.13 -5.75
C GLY A 25 5.43 -6.46 -5.81
N ALA A 26 6.41 -6.55 -6.71
CA ALA A 26 7.29 -7.72 -6.85
C ALA A 26 8.59 -7.26 -7.47
N SER A 27 9.66 -8.04 -7.27
CA SER A 27 10.99 -7.67 -7.76
C SER A 27 11.07 -7.58 -9.29
N TRP A 28 10.23 -8.34 -10.01
CA TRP A 28 10.22 -8.37 -11.48
C TRP A 28 9.31 -7.28 -12.08
N CYS A 29 8.56 -6.57 -11.28
CA CYS A 29 7.53 -5.65 -11.76
C CYS A 29 8.11 -4.27 -12.03
N GLY A 30 8.27 -3.91 -13.31
CA GLY A 30 8.82 -2.61 -13.71
C GLY A 30 7.97 -1.44 -13.27
N ASN A 31 6.65 -1.54 -13.39
CA ASN A 31 5.73 -0.49 -12.93
C ASN A 31 5.79 -0.28 -11.42
N CYS A 32 6.03 -1.34 -10.67
CA CYS A 32 6.19 -1.24 -9.22
C CYS A 32 7.43 -0.41 -8.86
N LYS A 33 8.51 -0.59 -9.61
CA LYS A 33 9.75 0.15 -9.40
C LYS A 33 9.57 1.63 -9.75
N ILE A 34 8.78 1.93 -10.78
CA ILE A 34 8.50 3.31 -11.19
C ILE A 34 7.62 4.01 -10.16
N THR A 35 6.62 3.32 -9.62
CA THR A 35 5.67 3.92 -8.70
C THR A 35 6.17 3.98 -7.26
N LYS A 36 7.12 3.14 -6.88
CA LYS A 36 7.65 3.10 -5.51
C LYS A 36 8.17 4.45 -5.02
N PRO A 37 8.99 5.20 -5.80
CA PRO A 37 9.43 6.53 -5.35
C PRO A 37 8.28 7.51 -5.17
N LYS A 38 7.26 7.43 -6.01
CA LYS A 38 6.08 8.30 -5.90
C LYS A 38 5.29 7.98 -4.64
N PHE A 39 5.13 6.70 -4.34
CA PHE A 39 4.48 6.21 -3.13
C PHE A 39 5.24 6.68 -1.89
N LYS A 40 6.56 6.56 -1.91
CA LYS A 40 7.40 7.02 -0.81
C LYS A 40 7.27 8.53 -0.58
N ARG A 41 7.18 9.31 -1.66
CA ARG A 41 6.99 10.77 -1.55
C ARG A 41 5.63 11.08 -0.93
N MET A 42 4.59 10.34 -1.27
CA MET A 42 3.28 10.52 -0.66
C MET A 42 3.34 10.27 0.85
N ALA A 43 4.17 9.32 1.30
CA ALA A 43 4.38 9.06 2.72
C ALA A 43 4.98 10.28 3.41
N GLU A 44 5.92 10.97 2.78
CA GLU A 44 6.54 12.17 3.33
C GLU A 44 5.51 13.30 3.47
N GLU A 45 4.55 13.37 2.54
CA GLU A 45 3.50 14.39 2.53
C GLU A 45 2.35 14.06 3.48
N ASN A 46 2.29 12.84 4.01
CA ASN A 46 1.20 12.37 4.86
C ASN A 46 1.75 11.68 6.11
N PRO A 47 2.39 12.44 7.00
CA PRO A 47 3.13 11.85 8.13
C PRO A 47 2.27 11.13 9.16
N THR A 48 0.95 11.33 9.15
CA THR A 48 0.04 10.66 10.08
C THR A 48 -0.44 9.31 9.58
N ILE A 49 -0.08 8.93 8.34
CA ILE A 49 -0.50 7.67 7.72
C ILE A 49 0.73 6.78 7.58
N GLU A 50 0.58 5.49 7.91
CA GLU A 50 1.65 4.51 7.70
C GLU A 50 1.60 3.99 6.28
N PHE A 51 2.75 4.00 5.60
CA PHE A 51 2.89 3.54 4.23
C PHE A 51 3.79 2.31 4.21
N TYR A 52 3.27 1.21 3.67
CA TYR A 52 4.02 -0.04 3.57
C TYR A 52 4.17 -0.48 2.13
N TYR A 53 5.40 -0.78 1.72
CA TYR A 53 5.67 -1.47 0.47
C TYR A 53 5.83 -2.95 0.76
N VAL A 54 5.08 -3.79 0.05
CA VAL A 54 5.01 -5.23 0.29
C VAL A 54 5.32 -5.99 -0.99
N ASP A 55 6.29 -6.91 -0.94
CA ASP A 55 6.51 -7.84 -2.03
C ASP A 55 5.47 -8.96 -1.89
N ALA A 56 4.50 -8.96 -2.81
CA ALA A 56 3.35 -9.87 -2.73
C ALA A 56 3.73 -11.32 -2.97
N GLU A 57 4.89 -11.58 -3.57
CA GLU A 57 5.37 -12.95 -3.79
C GLU A 57 6.16 -13.49 -2.62
N LYS A 58 7.02 -12.65 -2.05
CA LYS A 58 7.84 -13.05 -0.90
C LYS A 58 7.03 -13.08 0.38
N LEU A 59 5.97 -12.28 0.46
CA LEU A 59 5.13 -12.15 1.65
C LEU A 59 3.68 -12.51 1.29
N PRO A 60 3.40 -13.78 1.00
CA PRO A 60 2.11 -14.18 0.41
C PRO A 60 0.90 -13.97 1.32
N ASN A 61 1.08 -13.96 2.64
CA ASN A 61 -0.05 -13.72 3.55
C ASN A 61 -0.59 -12.31 3.41
N SER A 62 0.22 -11.36 2.94
CA SER A 62 -0.22 -9.98 2.71
C SER A 62 -1.36 -9.89 1.70
N ARG A 63 -1.48 -10.88 0.84
CA ARG A 63 -2.47 -10.88 -0.25
C ARG A 63 -3.89 -11.18 0.22
N GLN A 64 -4.07 -11.61 1.46
CA GLN A 64 -5.42 -11.90 1.96
C GLN A 64 -6.21 -10.66 2.37
N TYR A 65 -5.57 -9.48 2.43
CA TYR A 65 -6.21 -8.26 2.89
C TYR A 65 -6.73 -7.38 1.76
N ALA A 66 -6.38 -7.69 0.51
CA ALA A 66 -6.84 -6.97 -0.67
C ALA A 66 -6.85 -7.93 -1.87
N ASP A 67 -7.47 -7.51 -2.96
CA ASP A 67 -7.46 -8.28 -4.21
C ASP A 67 -6.21 -7.90 -5.00
N VAL A 68 -5.19 -8.75 -4.94
CA VAL A 68 -3.89 -8.50 -5.55
C VAL A 68 -3.74 -9.38 -6.79
N SER A 69 -4.55 -9.10 -7.82
CA SER A 69 -4.52 -9.86 -9.07
C SER A 69 -3.55 -9.28 -10.10
N ASN A 70 -3.19 -8.01 -9.97
CA ASN A 70 -2.21 -7.34 -10.83
C ASN A 70 -1.27 -6.49 -9.98
N LEU A 71 -0.08 -6.19 -10.51
CA LEU A 71 0.90 -5.37 -9.82
C LEU A 71 1.27 -4.15 -10.66
N PRO A 72 1.45 -2.97 -10.03
CA PRO A 72 1.24 -2.76 -8.60
C PRO A 72 -0.24 -2.65 -8.26
N THR A 73 -0.60 -3.07 -7.04
CA THR A 73 -1.90 -2.81 -6.44
C THR A 73 -1.69 -1.87 -5.26
N PHE A 74 -2.52 -0.85 -5.17
CA PHE A 74 -2.52 0.09 -4.05
C PHE A 74 -3.78 -0.10 -3.25
N ALA A 75 -3.65 -0.12 -1.93
CA ALA A 75 -4.79 -0.35 -1.04
C ALA A 75 -4.70 0.58 0.15
N SER A 76 -5.82 1.14 0.55
CA SER A 76 -5.90 1.96 1.76
C SER A 76 -6.80 1.28 2.77
N PHE A 77 -6.40 1.39 4.04
CA PHE A 77 -7.05 0.73 5.16
C PHE A 77 -7.32 1.74 6.27
N GLU A 78 -8.44 1.55 6.94
CA GLU A 78 -8.76 2.34 8.13
C GLU A 78 -9.28 1.40 9.20
N ASP A 79 -8.70 1.46 10.39
CA ASP A 79 -9.03 0.59 11.52
C ASP A 79 -8.98 -0.89 11.14
N GLY A 80 -7.98 -1.25 10.34
CA GLY A 80 -7.73 -2.63 9.92
C GLY A 80 -8.57 -3.11 8.75
N LYS A 81 -9.46 -2.25 8.20
CA LYS A 81 -10.37 -2.63 7.12
C LYS A 81 -10.01 -1.97 5.82
N LEU A 82 -10.11 -2.72 4.73
CA LEU A 82 -9.88 -2.20 3.39
C LEU A 82 -10.96 -1.16 3.06
N VAL A 83 -10.51 0.04 2.69
CA VAL A 83 -11.41 1.13 2.29
C VAL A 83 -11.48 1.24 0.79
N LYS A 84 -10.34 1.23 0.11
CA LYS A 84 -10.29 1.34 -1.35
C LYS A 84 -9.03 0.69 -1.88
N GLN A 85 -9.10 0.18 -3.11
CA GLN A 85 -7.92 -0.32 -3.80
C GLN A 85 -8.01 0.00 -5.29
N ALA A 86 -6.85 0.05 -5.94
CA ALA A 86 -6.77 0.23 -7.38
C ALA A 86 -5.45 -0.33 -7.89
N GLN A 87 -5.39 -0.56 -9.20
CA GLN A 87 -4.23 -1.14 -9.86
C GLN A 87 -3.68 -0.17 -10.89
N GLY A 88 -2.40 -0.32 -11.21
CA GLY A 88 -1.78 0.44 -12.28
C GLY A 88 -0.83 1.52 -11.77
N ASN A 89 -0.27 2.31 -12.70
CA ASN A 89 0.83 3.22 -12.42
C ASN A 89 0.45 4.70 -12.52
N LYS A 90 -0.83 5.04 -12.63
CA LYS A 90 -1.25 6.44 -12.73
C LYS A 90 -1.28 7.08 -11.36
N VAL A 91 -0.60 8.22 -11.23
CA VAL A 91 -0.54 8.96 -9.96
C VAL A 91 -1.93 9.33 -9.47
N GLU A 92 -2.81 9.75 -10.36
CA GLU A 92 -4.18 10.13 -10.01
C GLU A 92 -4.94 8.99 -9.34
N THR A 93 -4.76 7.77 -9.85
CA THR A 93 -5.39 6.58 -9.29
C THR A 93 -4.85 6.28 -7.90
N ILE A 94 -3.52 6.40 -7.72
CA ILE A 94 -2.88 6.19 -6.42
C ILE A 94 -3.39 7.22 -5.41
N GLN A 95 -3.51 8.47 -5.84
CA GLN A 95 -4.02 9.55 -5.00
C GLN A 95 -5.47 9.31 -4.56
N GLU A 96 -6.31 8.79 -5.45
CA GLU A 96 -7.69 8.48 -5.08
C GLU A 96 -7.77 7.44 -3.97
N VAL A 97 -6.90 6.41 -4.03
CA VAL A 97 -6.85 5.39 -2.99
C VAL A 97 -6.42 6.01 -1.66
N LEU A 98 -5.42 6.89 -1.70
CA LEU A 98 -4.95 7.59 -0.51
C LEU A 98 -6.05 8.51 0.07
N TYR A 99 -6.70 9.29 -0.80
CA TYR A 99 -7.70 10.25 -0.35
C TYR A 99 -8.90 9.58 0.32
N ALA A 100 -9.17 8.32 0.02
CA ALA A 100 -10.24 7.58 0.68
C ALA A 100 -10.07 7.52 2.20
N ILE A 101 -8.84 7.69 2.70
CA ILE A 101 -8.56 7.64 4.14
C ILE A 101 -8.02 8.97 4.69
N THR A 102 -7.89 10.03 3.87
CA THR A 102 -7.36 11.31 4.33
C THR A 102 -8.45 12.31 4.71
N ASN A 103 -9.66 12.14 4.23
CA ASN A 103 -10.75 13.13 4.37
C ASN A 103 -11.70 12.78 5.51
N ASN A 104 -11.17 12.33 6.60
CA ASN A 104 -12.01 11.96 7.76
C ASN A 104 -11.80 12.89 8.92
#